data_f12acbaa2ca23f712ae01c83f83249f6
#
_entry.id   f12acbaa2ca23f712ae01c83f83249f6
#
_cell.length_a   1.000
_cell.length_b   1.000
_cell.length_c   1.000
_cell.angle_alpha   90.00
_cell.angle_beta   90.00
_cell.angle_gamma   90.00
#
_symmetry.space_group_name_H-M   'P 1'
#
loop_
_entity.id
_entity.type
_entity.pdbx_description
1 polymer ?
#
loop_
_entity_poly.entity_id
_entity_poly.type
_entity_poly.pdbx_seq_one_letter_code
_entity_poly.pdbx_strand_id
1 'polypeptide(L)'
;STRITGSRAWQEHREAMQKALSKYKASTLDPMLSWSSGENGPKLPRGGVVRYTFSGPDVLHVMRMFPRADSYILCGLEPVGTAPRSTALKGKSAESALTEIRKILEESIRYSFFRTSDMQKELPAATYAGTLPIMCLFLAADGHEIRNIEFVSLGRDGKLTGLGTSDKGANAVRIDVRCRDGRSRSIHYFQTNIANGALKRSGFLTYLKSLPPGPSYVKASSYLMHESYFSQIRDHLLASSSAIIQDDSGIPLRFLDRSLWRITPYGKYETPTDLFKRYHQDDLAKVFRSKAKPLPFGTGYRWRKGQSNLLLATRGRNSPARRAINAIGRILPGKITRKPAPQRTASPKPASLPKKPAKPGMAAVPLTLTLKLLASSRLSNSQAGTLHNAFIVNEYEVLAVHSGQTQYKGKRIRIVRTCLFHDRRLAGKPPGSTISLELVPLSTYPNLMRWHIEDDLPAKKAVIIYIASQNKNP
;
A
#
# COMPACT_ATOMS: atom_id res chain seq x y z
N SER A 1 0.94 21.38 -26.50
CA SER A 1 -0.21 20.88 -25.72
C SER A 1 -1.57 21.19 -26.36
N THR A 2 -1.65 22.20 -27.21
CA THR A 2 -2.90 22.68 -27.84
C THR A 2 -3.57 21.69 -28.81
N ARG A 3 -2.84 20.72 -29.35
CA ARG A 3 -3.39 19.77 -30.36
C ARG A 3 -4.29 18.66 -29.80
N ILE A 4 -4.12 18.27 -28.55
CA ILE A 4 -4.94 17.20 -27.95
C ILE A 4 -6.27 17.71 -27.45
N THR A 5 -6.30 18.89 -26.83
CA THR A 5 -7.50 19.48 -26.23
C THR A 5 -8.57 19.85 -27.27
N GLY A 6 -8.23 19.96 -28.56
CA GLY A 6 -9.14 20.16 -29.65
C GLY A 6 -9.62 18.86 -30.34
N SER A 7 -9.07 17.69 -29.95
CA SER A 7 -9.47 16.43 -30.58
C SER A 7 -10.81 15.92 -30.08
N ARG A 8 -11.55 15.20 -30.95
CA ARG A 8 -12.80 14.51 -30.58
C ARG A 8 -12.61 13.55 -29.42
N ALA A 9 -11.51 12.77 -29.40
CA ALA A 9 -11.18 11.85 -28.35
C ALA A 9 -11.00 12.54 -26.98
N TRP A 10 -10.44 13.75 -26.96
CA TRP A 10 -10.36 14.56 -25.74
C TRP A 10 -11.74 15.05 -25.27
N GLN A 11 -12.59 15.49 -26.17
CA GLN A 11 -13.93 15.95 -25.82
C GLN A 11 -14.76 14.81 -25.23
N GLU A 12 -14.78 13.65 -25.89
CA GLU A 12 -15.47 12.43 -25.41
C GLU A 12 -14.91 11.99 -24.04
N HIS A 13 -13.58 12.01 -23.86
CA HIS A 13 -12.96 11.72 -22.57
C HIS A 13 -13.41 12.70 -21.50
N ARG A 14 -13.36 13.99 -21.78
CA ARG A 14 -13.75 15.03 -20.82
C ARG A 14 -15.21 14.89 -20.39
N GLU A 15 -16.11 14.66 -21.32
CA GLU A 15 -17.55 14.49 -21.05
C GLU A 15 -17.82 13.24 -20.21
N ALA A 16 -17.24 12.09 -20.57
CA ALA A 16 -17.38 10.85 -19.83
C ALA A 16 -16.86 11.00 -18.40
N MET A 17 -15.68 11.59 -18.24
CA MET A 17 -15.07 11.85 -16.95
C MET A 17 -15.88 12.81 -16.09
N GLN A 18 -16.35 13.92 -16.67
CA GLN A 18 -17.18 14.90 -15.97
C GLN A 18 -18.48 14.26 -15.48
N LYS A 19 -19.14 13.47 -16.34
CA LYS A 19 -20.36 12.74 -15.98
C LYS A 19 -20.14 11.76 -14.82
N ALA A 20 -19.11 10.91 -14.90
CA ALA A 20 -18.79 9.93 -13.90
C ALA A 20 -18.43 10.58 -12.54
N LEU A 21 -17.55 11.59 -12.58
CA LEU A 21 -17.12 12.31 -11.39
C LEU A 21 -18.26 13.12 -10.74
N SER A 22 -19.10 13.78 -11.53
CA SER A 22 -20.24 14.55 -10.99
C SER A 22 -21.22 13.63 -10.28
N LYS A 23 -21.54 12.47 -10.87
CA LYS A 23 -22.37 11.45 -10.24
C LYS A 23 -21.76 10.95 -8.93
N TYR A 24 -20.47 10.65 -8.94
CA TYR A 24 -19.77 10.16 -7.75
C TYR A 24 -19.63 11.21 -6.65
N LYS A 25 -19.37 12.47 -7.03
CA LYS A 25 -19.37 13.60 -6.10
C LYS A 25 -20.71 13.71 -5.39
N ALA A 26 -21.80 13.77 -6.12
CA ALA A 26 -23.13 13.92 -5.55
C ALA A 26 -23.55 12.73 -4.67
N SER A 27 -23.22 11.49 -5.06
CA SER A 27 -23.65 10.28 -4.34
C SER A 27 -22.75 9.89 -3.15
N THR A 28 -21.48 10.29 -3.18
CA THR A 28 -20.48 9.79 -2.23
C THR A 28 -19.61 10.88 -1.62
N LEU A 29 -18.91 11.70 -2.44
CA LEU A 29 -17.89 12.60 -1.93
C LEU A 29 -18.46 13.82 -1.18
N ASP A 30 -19.55 14.41 -1.67
CA ASP A 30 -20.16 15.56 -1.02
C ASP A 30 -20.92 15.15 0.26
N PRO A 31 -21.69 14.05 0.28
CA PRO A 31 -22.19 13.48 1.53
C PRO A 31 -21.11 13.12 2.54
N MET A 32 -19.94 12.59 2.08
CA MET A 32 -18.79 12.31 2.95
C MET A 32 -18.22 13.60 3.55
N LEU A 33 -18.05 14.64 2.74
CA LEU A 33 -17.54 15.94 3.18
C LEU A 33 -18.47 16.60 4.19
N SER A 34 -19.78 16.65 3.92
CA SER A 34 -20.79 17.19 4.86
C SER A 34 -20.78 16.42 6.17
N TRP A 35 -20.74 15.08 6.12
CA TRP A 35 -20.64 14.24 7.30
C TRP A 35 -19.34 14.50 8.09
N SER A 36 -18.18 14.53 7.43
CA SER A 36 -16.88 14.69 8.08
C SER A 36 -16.63 16.12 8.60
N SER A 37 -17.27 17.13 8.02
CA SER A 37 -17.21 18.52 8.50
C SER A 37 -18.03 18.73 9.77
N GLY A 38 -18.89 17.79 10.13
CA GLY A 38 -19.73 17.83 11.33
C GLY A 38 -21.10 18.49 11.11
N GLU A 39 -21.51 18.72 9.86
CA GLU A 39 -22.86 19.20 9.52
C GLU A 39 -23.90 18.13 9.82
N ASN A 40 -23.67 16.90 9.29
CA ASN A 40 -24.55 15.75 9.43
C ASN A 40 -23.82 14.55 10.08
N GLY A 41 -22.73 14.77 10.78
CA GLY A 41 -21.88 13.72 11.32
C GLY A 41 -21.04 14.16 12.53
N PRO A 42 -19.96 13.43 12.84
CA PRO A 42 -19.13 13.72 13.98
C PRO A 42 -18.23 14.94 13.73
N LYS A 43 -17.88 15.65 14.79
CA LYS A 43 -16.82 16.66 14.75
C LYS A 43 -15.46 15.96 14.78
N LEU A 44 -14.86 15.76 13.60
CA LEU A 44 -13.54 15.17 13.48
C LEU A 44 -12.43 16.15 13.91
N PRO A 45 -11.23 15.63 14.29
CA PRO A 45 -10.08 16.49 14.59
C PRO A 45 -9.76 17.45 13.45
N ARG A 46 -9.38 18.67 13.79
CA ARG A 46 -8.97 19.70 12.84
C ARG A 46 -7.47 19.85 12.88
N GLY A 47 -6.85 20.09 11.71
CA GLY A 47 -5.40 20.20 11.58
C GLY A 47 -4.66 18.90 11.79
N GLY A 48 -3.33 18.95 11.79
CA GLY A 48 -2.45 17.84 12.07
C GLY A 48 -2.26 16.89 10.90
N VAL A 49 -1.61 15.76 11.19
CA VAL A 49 -1.17 14.75 10.23
C VAL A 49 -2.12 13.55 10.24
N VAL A 50 -2.79 13.31 9.14
CA VAL A 50 -3.63 12.10 8.94
C VAL A 50 -2.76 10.93 8.49
N ARG A 51 -2.94 9.77 9.12
CA ARG A 51 -2.28 8.51 8.74
C ARG A 51 -3.28 7.60 8.04
N TYR A 52 -3.02 7.27 6.78
CA TYR A 52 -3.84 6.36 5.99
C TYR A 52 -2.97 5.23 5.44
N THR A 53 -2.74 4.22 6.26
CA THR A 53 -1.73 3.17 6.05
C THR A 53 -2.12 2.06 5.06
N PHE A 54 -3.36 2.02 4.60
CA PHE A 54 -3.84 1.08 3.57
C PHE A 54 -4.47 1.85 2.40
N SER A 55 -3.84 2.94 2.01
CA SER A 55 -4.43 3.89 1.09
C SER A 55 -4.21 3.54 -0.39
N GLY A 56 -3.03 2.97 -0.74
CA GLY A 56 -2.61 3.12 -2.12
C GLY A 56 -2.67 4.61 -2.53
N PRO A 57 -3.12 4.94 -3.75
CA PRO A 57 -3.22 6.31 -4.25
C PRO A 57 -4.48 7.09 -3.79
N ASP A 58 -5.21 6.63 -2.78
CA ASP A 58 -6.53 7.15 -2.40
C ASP A 58 -6.49 8.53 -1.72
N VAL A 59 -6.05 9.53 -2.45
CA VAL A 59 -6.09 10.94 -1.99
C VAL A 59 -7.51 11.48 -1.94
N LEU A 60 -8.40 10.97 -2.79
CA LEU A 60 -9.75 11.48 -2.97
C LEU A 60 -10.59 11.33 -1.71
N HIS A 61 -10.65 10.12 -1.15
CA HIS A 61 -11.46 9.87 0.03
C HIS A 61 -10.83 10.44 1.30
N VAL A 62 -9.49 10.36 1.46
CA VAL A 62 -8.86 10.86 2.67
C VAL A 62 -8.99 12.39 2.81
N MET A 63 -8.91 13.13 1.69
CA MET A 63 -9.08 14.58 1.72
C MET A 63 -10.52 14.99 1.99
N ARG A 64 -11.52 14.20 1.55
CA ARG A 64 -12.94 14.40 1.86
C ARG A 64 -13.29 13.99 3.28
N MET A 65 -12.65 12.95 3.80
CA MET A 65 -12.84 12.49 5.18
C MET A 65 -12.19 13.43 6.21
N PHE A 66 -11.05 14.03 5.87
CA PHE A 66 -10.31 14.94 6.75
C PHE A 66 -10.02 16.29 6.06
N PRO A 67 -11.04 17.06 5.68
CA PRO A 67 -10.87 18.26 4.86
C PRO A 67 -10.10 19.39 5.55
N ARG A 68 -9.85 19.26 6.84
CA ARG A 68 -9.15 20.27 7.67
C ARG A 68 -7.79 19.81 8.17
N ALA A 69 -7.28 18.68 7.66
CA ALA A 69 -5.92 18.22 7.97
C ALA A 69 -4.87 19.13 7.33
N ASP A 70 -3.68 19.19 7.91
CA ASP A 70 -2.55 19.95 7.38
C ASP A 70 -1.74 19.08 6.39
N SER A 71 -1.66 17.78 6.65
CA SER A 71 -1.00 16.82 5.77
C SER A 71 -1.56 15.42 5.89
N TYR A 72 -1.24 14.61 4.85
CA TYR A 72 -1.71 13.24 4.72
C TYR A 72 -0.52 12.31 4.45
N ILE A 73 -0.43 11.22 5.21
CA ILE A 73 0.57 10.17 5.05
C ILE A 73 -0.14 8.94 4.49
N LEU A 74 0.16 8.64 3.25
CA LEU A 74 -0.38 7.50 2.50
C LEU A 74 0.73 6.48 2.27
N CYS A 75 0.37 5.22 2.15
CA CYS A 75 1.32 4.20 1.71
C CYS A 75 0.64 3.05 0.97
N GLY A 76 1.44 2.36 0.16
CA GLY A 76 1.05 1.17 -0.59
C GLY A 76 2.27 0.39 -1.03
N LEU A 77 2.03 -0.74 -1.68
CA LEU A 77 3.08 -1.59 -2.25
C LEU A 77 3.52 -1.12 -3.64
N GLU A 78 2.68 -0.33 -4.28
CA GLU A 78 2.88 0.14 -5.64
C GLU A 78 4.03 1.16 -5.69
N PRO A 79 4.83 1.13 -6.78
CA PRO A 79 5.88 2.14 -6.96
C PRO A 79 5.29 3.55 -7.03
N VAL A 80 6.08 4.52 -6.60
CA VAL A 80 5.74 5.94 -6.73
C VAL A 80 5.42 6.30 -8.18
N GLY A 81 6.23 5.81 -9.10
CA GLY A 81 6.12 6.14 -10.53
C GLY A 81 6.73 7.48 -10.88
N THR A 82 6.41 7.98 -12.06
CA THR A 82 6.96 9.22 -12.61
C THR A 82 5.95 10.36 -12.58
N ALA A 83 6.44 11.60 -12.52
CA ALA A 83 5.56 12.76 -12.64
C ALA A 83 4.91 12.82 -14.04
N PRO A 84 3.59 13.11 -14.14
CA PRO A 84 2.92 13.26 -15.42
C PRO A 84 3.61 14.32 -16.29
N ARG A 85 3.92 13.99 -17.55
CA ARG A 85 4.52 14.91 -18.51
C ARG A 85 3.54 15.16 -19.64
N SER A 86 3.33 16.43 -20.00
CA SER A 86 2.44 16.82 -21.12
C SER A 86 2.91 16.25 -22.48
N THR A 87 4.21 15.96 -22.60
CA THR A 87 4.80 15.33 -23.80
C THR A 87 4.42 13.87 -24.00
N ALA A 88 3.93 13.18 -22.95
CA ALA A 88 3.50 11.79 -23.02
C ALA A 88 2.17 11.61 -23.80
N LEU A 89 1.42 12.68 -24.00
CA LEU A 89 0.13 12.66 -24.71
C LEU A 89 0.28 13.18 -26.15
N LYS A 90 0.99 12.43 -27.02
CA LYS A 90 1.15 12.78 -28.44
C LYS A 90 0.67 11.64 -29.35
N GLY A 91 -0.09 11.99 -30.40
CA GLY A 91 -0.51 11.05 -31.43
C GLY A 91 -1.48 9.95 -30.96
N LYS A 92 -1.47 8.79 -31.61
CA LYS A 92 -2.31 7.62 -31.26
C LYS A 92 -2.12 7.11 -29.85
N SER A 93 -0.95 7.30 -29.26
CA SER A 93 -0.68 6.96 -27.84
C SER A 93 -1.51 7.80 -26.87
N ALA A 94 -1.96 8.96 -27.28
CA ALA A 94 -2.79 9.83 -26.45
C ALA A 94 -4.22 9.30 -26.27
N GLU A 95 -4.82 8.74 -27.30
CA GLU A 95 -6.17 8.15 -27.23
C GLU A 95 -6.17 6.89 -26.35
N SER A 96 -5.15 6.05 -26.50
CA SER A 96 -4.94 4.90 -25.61
C SER A 96 -4.79 5.33 -24.16
N ALA A 97 -3.96 6.34 -23.88
CA ALA A 97 -3.74 6.88 -22.54
C ALA A 97 -5.03 7.46 -21.93
N LEU A 98 -5.84 8.19 -22.71
CA LEU A 98 -7.14 8.70 -22.26
C LEU A 98 -8.12 7.57 -21.93
N THR A 99 -8.07 6.48 -22.68
CA THR A 99 -8.90 5.30 -22.45
C THR A 99 -8.47 4.58 -21.15
N GLU A 100 -7.16 4.43 -20.92
CA GLU A 100 -6.62 3.85 -19.68
C GLU A 100 -6.99 4.70 -18.45
N ILE A 101 -6.86 6.01 -18.55
CA ILE A 101 -7.28 6.94 -17.49
C ILE A 101 -8.77 6.75 -17.17
N ARG A 102 -9.64 6.62 -18.18
CA ARG A 102 -11.07 6.37 -17.95
C ARG A 102 -11.31 5.08 -17.18
N LYS A 103 -10.69 3.98 -17.58
CA LYS A 103 -10.82 2.68 -16.88
C LYS A 103 -10.40 2.77 -15.41
N ILE A 104 -9.23 3.34 -15.12
CA ILE A 104 -8.73 3.50 -13.75
C ILE A 104 -9.71 4.28 -12.89
N LEU A 105 -10.25 5.37 -13.44
CA LEU A 105 -11.20 6.21 -12.70
C LEU A 105 -12.55 5.54 -12.51
N GLU A 106 -13.08 4.87 -13.54
CA GLU A 106 -14.34 4.14 -13.46
C GLU A 106 -14.27 3.05 -12.41
N GLU A 107 -13.18 2.30 -12.33
CA GLU A 107 -12.98 1.26 -11.32
C GLU A 107 -12.84 1.85 -9.91
N SER A 108 -12.03 2.89 -9.75
CA SER A 108 -11.86 3.57 -8.47
C SER A 108 -13.16 4.16 -7.94
N ILE A 109 -13.96 4.76 -8.83
CA ILE A 109 -15.29 5.30 -8.53
C ILE A 109 -16.28 4.16 -8.22
N ARG A 110 -16.21 3.05 -8.96
CA ARG A 110 -17.13 1.92 -8.81
C ARG A 110 -16.98 1.24 -7.47
N TYR A 111 -15.75 1.02 -6.98
CA TYR A 111 -15.48 0.21 -5.78
C TYR A 111 -15.17 1.03 -4.52
N SER A 112 -15.01 2.34 -4.63
CA SER A 112 -14.63 3.20 -3.49
C SER A 112 -13.30 2.79 -2.79
N PHE A 113 -12.51 1.93 -3.42
CA PHE A 113 -11.16 1.54 -2.99
C PHE A 113 -10.34 1.07 -4.20
N PHE A 114 -9.01 1.06 -4.04
CA PHE A 114 -8.08 0.63 -5.08
C PHE A 114 -7.76 -0.85 -4.92
N ARG A 115 -7.88 -1.61 -6.00
CA ARG A 115 -7.50 -3.02 -6.04
C ARG A 115 -6.06 -3.12 -6.52
N THR A 116 -5.13 -3.25 -5.59
CA THR A 116 -3.67 -3.31 -5.82
C THR A 116 -3.27 -4.32 -6.89
N SER A 117 -3.87 -5.51 -6.88
CA SER A 117 -3.58 -6.58 -7.86
C SER A 117 -3.97 -6.21 -9.28
N ASP A 118 -5.03 -5.46 -9.46
CA ASP A 118 -5.56 -5.10 -10.77
C ASP A 118 -4.83 -3.88 -11.33
N MET A 119 -4.53 -2.90 -10.48
CA MET A 119 -3.73 -1.73 -10.87
C MET A 119 -2.34 -2.10 -11.43
N GLN A 120 -1.72 -3.17 -10.92
CA GLN A 120 -0.40 -3.60 -11.42
C GLN A 120 -0.47 -4.27 -12.78
N LYS A 121 -1.63 -4.88 -13.12
CA LYS A 121 -1.86 -5.51 -14.42
C LYS A 121 -2.32 -4.50 -15.48
N GLU A 122 -3.05 -3.49 -15.05
CA GLU A 122 -3.75 -2.52 -15.90
C GLU A 122 -3.00 -1.21 -16.11
N LEU A 123 -1.93 -0.96 -15.33
CA LEU A 123 -0.98 0.13 -15.56
C LEU A 123 0.17 -0.39 -16.43
N PRO A 124 -0.02 -0.51 -17.75
CA PRO A 124 1.07 -0.92 -18.62
C PRO A 124 2.19 0.08 -18.55
N ALA A 125 3.37 -0.43 -18.63
CA ALA A 125 4.68 0.14 -18.29
C ALA A 125 5.06 1.47 -18.96
N ALA A 126 4.25 2.08 -19.80
CA ALA A 126 4.78 3.07 -20.72
C ALA A 126 4.50 4.54 -20.38
N THR A 127 3.31 4.90 -19.88
CA THR A 127 2.95 6.32 -19.82
C THR A 127 2.54 6.82 -18.43
N TYR A 128 1.95 5.95 -17.60
CA TYR A 128 1.46 6.31 -16.27
C TYR A 128 1.90 5.29 -15.20
N ALA A 129 3.17 4.89 -15.24
CA ALA A 129 3.71 3.93 -14.29
C ALA A 129 3.64 4.47 -12.85
N GLY A 130 3.01 3.71 -11.97
CA GLY A 130 2.96 3.97 -10.53
C GLY A 130 1.77 4.80 -10.05
N THR A 131 1.80 5.18 -8.78
CA THR A 131 0.68 5.82 -8.07
C THR A 131 0.59 7.33 -8.29
N LEU A 132 1.71 8.00 -8.52
CA LEU A 132 1.78 9.46 -8.62
C LEU A 132 0.86 10.04 -9.71
N PRO A 133 0.82 9.51 -10.96
CA PRO A 133 -0.08 10.01 -11.99
C PRO A 133 -1.56 9.93 -11.58
N ILE A 134 -1.96 8.84 -10.90
CA ILE A 134 -3.33 8.64 -10.43
C ILE A 134 -3.68 9.65 -9.33
N MET A 135 -2.78 9.86 -8.39
CA MET A 135 -2.97 10.88 -7.34
C MET A 135 -3.13 12.27 -7.94
N CYS A 136 -2.27 12.63 -8.91
CA CYS A 136 -2.37 13.91 -9.62
C CYS A 136 -3.71 14.07 -10.34
N LEU A 137 -4.18 13.01 -10.99
CA LEU A 137 -5.46 13.01 -11.68
C LEU A 137 -6.63 13.26 -10.71
N PHE A 138 -6.67 12.58 -9.57
CA PHE A 138 -7.72 12.75 -8.57
C PHE A 138 -7.68 14.15 -7.93
N LEU A 139 -6.49 14.64 -7.62
CA LEU A 139 -6.32 15.99 -7.08
C LEU A 139 -6.86 17.05 -8.07
N ALA A 140 -6.48 16.94 -9.34
CA ALA A 140 -6.98 17.85 -10.39
C ALA A 140 -8.49 17.71 -10.60
N ALA A 141 -9.01 16.48 -10.67
CA ALA A 141 -10.44 16.21 -10.86
C ALA A 141 -11.28 16.71 -9.67
N ASP A 142 -10.73 16.72 -8.47
CA ASP A 142 -11.37 17.32 -7.30
C ASP A 142 -11.15 18.83 -7.18
N GLY A 143 -10.44 19.44 -8.14
CA GLY A 143 -10.22 20.88 -8.26
C GLY A 143 -9.17 21.43 -7.30
N HIS A 144 -8.21 20.60 -6.89
CA HIS A 144 -7.02 21.02 -6.17
C HIS A 144 -5.93 21.42 -7.17
N GLU A 145 -5.17 22.45 -6.83
CA GLU A 145 -4.05 22.91 -7.64
C GLU A 145 -2.74 22.27 -7.11
N ILE A 146 -2.07 21.49 -7.94
CA ILE A 146 -0.76 20.90 -7.61
C ILE A 146 0.30 22.00 -7.76
N ARG A 147 0.94 22.35 -6.66
CA ARG A 147 1.97 23.42 -6.60
C ARG A 147 3.37 22.87 -6.73
N ASN A 148 3.63 21.70 -6.16
CA ASN A 148 4.95 21.09 -6.19
C ASN A 148 4.82 19.57 -6.12
N ILE A 149 5.75 18.90 -6.80
CA ILE A 149 5.98 17.45 -6.69
C ILE A 149 7.46 17.27 -6.41
N GLU A 150 7.78 16.69 -5.27
CA GLU A 150 9.15 16.40 -4.85
C GLU A 150 9.30 14.89 -4.60
N PHE A 151 10.20 14.25 -5.33
CA PHE A 151 10.57 12.88 -5.04
C PHE A 151 11.43 12.82 -3.78
N VAL A 152 11.21 11.80 -2.99
CA VAL A 152 11.81 11.67 -1.66
C VAL A 152 12.35 10.26 -1.47
N SER A 153 13.47 10.14 -0.78
CA SER A 153 13.99 8.89 -0.27
C SER A 153 13.79 8.82 1.24
N LEU A 154 13.12 7.78 1.68
CA LEU A 154 12.99 7.44 3.11
C LEU A 154 14.14 6.52 3.51
N GLY A 155 15.01 6.98 4.38
CA GLY A 155 16.10 6.21 4.95
C GLY A 155 15.64 5.21 6.02
N ARG A 156 16.48 4.22 6.33
CA ARG A 156 16.22 3.23 7.40
C ARG A 156 16.12 3.88 8.80
N ASP A 157 16.73 5.02 8.97
CA ASP A 157 16.66 5.86 10.19
C ASP A 157 15.35 6.68 10.30
N GLY A 158 14.47 6.54 9.32
CA GLY A 158 13.20 7.27 9.26
C GLY A 158 13.31 8.71 8.77
N LYS A 159 14.49 9.15 8.31
CA LYS A 159 14.67 10.49 7.76
C LYS A 159 14.31 10.56 6.29
N LEU A 160 13.75 11.70 5.89
CA LEU A 160 13.40 12.01 4.52
C LEU A 160 14.49 12.84 3.87
N THR A 161 14.95 12.41 2.69
CA THR A 161 15.88 13.15 1.85
C THR A 161 15.20 13.53 0.54
N GLY A 162 15.12 14.82 0.25
CA GLY A 162 14.57 15.32 -1.01
C GLY A 162 15.49 15.01 -2.18
N LEU A 163 14.91 14.52 -3.28
CA LEU A 163 15.57 14.20 -4.53
C LEU A 163 15.17 15.19 -5.65
N GLY A 164 14.36 16.20 -5.30
CA GLY A 164 13.81 17.17 -6.24
C GLY A 164 12.90 16.52 -7.26
N THR A 165 13.19 16.70 -8.55
CA THR A 165 12.41 16.10 -9.67
C THR A 165 12.94 14.74 -10.13
N SER A 166 13.99 14.20 -9.49
CA SER A 166 14.57 12.90 -9.84
C SER A 166 13.83 11.78 -9.14
N ASP A 167 13.31 10.83 -9.90
CA ASP A 167 12.67 9.60 -9.43
C ASP A 167 13.66 8.47 -9.09
N LYS A 168 14.94 8.65 -9.46
CA LYS A 168 15.98 7.65 -9.20
C LYS A 168 16.23 7.47 -7.71
N GLY A 169 15.95 6.26 -7.22
CA GLY A 169 16.11 5.92 -5.80
C GLY A 169 14.98 6.45 -4.90
N ALA A 170 13.93 7.03 -5.47
CA ALA A 170 12.76 7.46 -4.73
C ALA A 170 11.92 6.26 -4.29
N ASN A 171 11.58 6.21 -3.02
CA ASN A 171 10.60 5.29 -2.46
C ASN A 171 9.41 6.05 -1.83
N ALA A 172 9.40 7.37 -2.00
CA ALA A 172 8.31 8.23 -1.58
C ALA A 172 8.20 9.46 -2.50
N VAL A 173 7.06 10.14 -2.41
CA VAL A 173 6.81 11.42 -3.07
C VAL A 173 6.04 12.33 -2.14
N ARG A 174 6.36 13.61 -2.18
CA ARG A 174 5.59 14.70 -1.56
C ARG A 174 4.92 15.50 -2.66
N ILE A 175 3.62 15.74 -2.48
CA ILE A 175 2.81 16.60 -3.36
C ILE A 175 2.27 17.74 -2.50
N ASP A 176 2.63 18.97 -2.84
CA ASP A 176 2.06 20.16 -2.20
C ASP A 176 0.92 20.69 -3.05
N VAL A 177 -0.24 20.87 -2.45
CA VAL A 177 -1.46 21.30 -3.14
C VAL A 177 -2.05 22.55 -2.50
N ARG A 178 -2.62 23.41 -3.32
CA ARG A 178 -3.56 24.44 -2.91
C ARG A 178 -4.96 23.91 -3.09
N CYS A 179 -5.68 23.77 -1.98
CA CYS A 179 -7.02 23.23 -1.98
C CYS A 179 -8.06 24.29 -2.38
N ARG A 180 -9.29 23.85 -2.69
CA ARG A 180 -10.42 24.75 -3.04
C ARG A 180 -10.73 25.78 -1.97
N ASP A 181 -10.47 25.47 -0.69
CA ASP A 181 -10.61 26.38 0.43
C ASP A 181 -9.46 27.40 0.57
N GLY A 182 -8.57 27.46 -0.42
CA GLY A 182 -7.41 28.34 -0.47
C GLY A 182 -6.24 27.89 0.40
N ARG A 183 -6.37 26.85 1.22
CA ARG A 183 -5.30 26.37 2.10
C ARG A 183 -4.32 25.47 1.38
N SER A 184 -3.05 25.56 1.76
CA SER A 184 -2.03 24.63 1.29
C SER A 184 -1.99 23.41 2.19
N ARG A 185 -1.82 22.22 1.57
CA ARG A 185 -1.66 20.92 2.24
C ARG A 185 -0.57 20.13 1.59
N SER A 186 0.02 19.20 2.34
CA SER A 186 1.02 18.27 1.82
C SER A 186 0.48 16.85 1.86
N ILE A 187 0.74 16.10 0.79
CA ILE A 187 0.42 14.68 0.67
C ILE A 187 1.74 13.95 0.50
N HIS A 188 2.00 12.96 1.37
CA HIS A 188 3.17 12.11 1.28
C HIS A 188 2.69 10.70 0.95
N TYR A 189 3.19 10.13 -0.14
CA TYR A 189 2.98 8.72 -0.47
C TYR A 189 4.28 7.96 -0.33
N PHE A 190 4.24 6.81 0.34
CA PHE A 190 5.38 5.93 0.56
C PHE A 190 5.14 4.57 -0.07
N GLN A 191 6.05 4.15 -0.93
CA GLN A 191 6.10 2.78 -1.40
C GLN A 191 6.71 1.91 -0.29
N THR A 192 5.87 1.22 0.46
CA THR A 192 6.34 0.41 1.59
C THR A 192 5.40 -0.73 1.91
N ASN A 193 5.97 -1.85 2.35
CA ASN A 193 5.22 -2.94 2.95
C ASN A 193 5.20 -2.73 4.46
N ILE A 194 3.99 -2.69 5.04
CA ILE A 194 3.76 -2.41 6.46
C ILE A 194 3.60 -3.66 7.33
N ALA A 195 3.86 -4.85 6.80
CA ALA A 195 4.00 -6.06 7.60
C ALA A 195 5.24 -5.97 8.51
N ASN A 196 5.18 -6.56 9.69
CA ASN A 196 6.20 -6.44 10.75
C ASN A 196 7.63 -6.66 10.24
N GLY A 197 7.85 -7.71 9.43
CA GLY A 197 9.17 -8.04 8.89
C GLY A 197 9.74 -6.97 7.96
N ALA A 198 8.88 -6.31 7.17
CA ALA A 198 9.27 -5.24 6.26
C ALA A 198 9.44 -3.91 6.99
N LEU A 199 8.57 -3.58 7.94
CA LEU A 199 8.66 -2.35 8.74
C LEU A 199 9.99 -2.21 9.47
N LYS A 200 10.56 -3.31 9.97
CA LYS A 200 11.88 -3.32 10.62
C LYS A 200 13.02 -2.83 9.70
N ARG A 201 12.84 -2.91 8.39
CA ARG A 201 13.87 -2.59 7.38
C ARG A 201 13.64 -1.31 6.61
N SER A 202 12.40 -0.81 6.59
CA SER A 202 12.00 0.31 5.70
C SER A 202 12.22 1.69 6.31
N GLY A 203 12.41 1.83 7.62
CA GLY A 203 12.42 3.12 8.32
C GLY A 203 11.03 3.76 8.47
N PHE A 204 9.98 3.23 7.82
CA PHE A 204 8.66 3.84 7.79
C PHE A 204 8.01 3.94 9.17
N LEU A 205 8.13 2.90 10.01
CA LEU A 205 7.62 2.96 11.37
C LEU A 205 8.36 4.01 12.23
N THR A 206 9.68 4.14 12.02
CA THR A 206 10.48 5.19 12.69
C THR A 206 10.02 6.58 12.27
N TYR A 207 9.77 6.78 10.97
CA TYR A 207 9.19 8.01 10.46
C TYR A 207 7.82 8.28 11.07
N LEU A 208 6.90 7.31 11.09
CA LEU A 208 5.57 7.48 11.70
C LEU A 208 5.64 7.85 13.18
N LYS A 209 6.59 7.28 13.93
CA LYS A 209 6.83 7.58 15.35
C LYS A 209 7.37 8.99 15.59
N SER A 210 8.04 9.59 14.61
CA SER A 210 8.50 10.99 14.70
C SER A 210 7.41 12.03 14.48
N LEU A 211 6.24 11.59 13.95
CA LEU A 211 5.12 12.50 13.70
C LEU A 211 4.33 12.75 14.97
N PRO A 212 3.78 13.96 15.14
CA PRO A 212 2.88 14.25 16.26
C PRO A 212 1.63 13.35 16.19
N PRO A 213 0.97 13.11 17.34
CA PRO A 213 -0.31 12.40 17.34
C PRO A 213 -1.33 13.06 16.42
N GLY A 214 -2.11 12.27 15.70
CA GLY A 214 -3.08 12.75 14.72
C GLY A 214 -4.15 11.71 14.41
N PRO A 215 -5.15 12.01 13.58
CA PRO A 215 -6.15 11.03 13.20
C PRO A 215 -5.58 9.95 12.28
N SER A 216 -6.20 8.76 12.33
CA SER A 216 -5.91 7.66 11.43
C SER A 216 -7.15 7.26 10.66
N TYR A 217 -6.98 6.91 9.38
CA TYR A 217 -8.00 6.37 8.52
C TYR A 217 -7.60 4.97 8.07
N VAL A 218 -8.49 3.99 8.26
CA VAL A 218 -8.27 2.60 7.88
C VAL A 218 -9.51 2.09 7.15
N LYS A 219 -9.38 1.84 5.87
CA LYS A 219 -10.49 1.46 4.99
C LYS A 219 -10.01 0.39 4.03
N ALA A 220 -10.84 -0.64 3.81
CA ALA A 220 -10.58 -1.73 2.88
C ALA A 220 -9.17 -2.35 3.07
N SER A 221 -8.80 -2.61 4.33
CA SER A 221 -7.46 -3.04 4.72
C SER A 221 -7.24 -4.55 4.66
N SER A 222 -8.10 -5.28 3.95
CA SER A 222 -8.05 -6.76 3.79
C SER A 222 -7.98 -7.51 5.13
N TYR A 223 -8.50 -6.89 6.20
CA TYR A 223 -8.45 -7.43 7.58
C TYR A 223 -7.03 -7.74 8.07
N LEU A 224 -6.00 -7.15 7.44
CA LEU A 224 -4.60 -7.41 7.78
C LEU A 224 -4.25 -6.98 9.21
N MET A 225 -4.97 -6.00 9.77
CA MET A 225 -4.79 -5.61 11.17
C MET A 225 -5.32 -6.65 12.18
N HIS A 226 -6.02 -7.69 11.74
CA HIS A 226 -6.41 -8.84 12.56
C HIS A 226 -5.24 -9.80 12.77
N GLU A 227 -4.26 -9.80 11.86
CA GLU A 227 -3.15 -10.72 11.83
C GLU A 227 -1.99 -10.26 12.73
N SER A 228 -1.29 -11.23 13.32
CA SER A 228 -0.15 -10.96 14.23
C SER A 228 1.02 -10.29 13.53
N TYR A 229 1.23 -10.60 12.25
CA TYR A 229 2.32 -10.03 11.45
C TYR A 229 2.08 -8.60 10.98
N PHE A 230 0.93 -7.96 11.35
CA PHE A 230 0.67 -6.51 11.25
C PHE A 230 0.55 -5.83 12.61
N SER A 231 0.94 -6.51 13.70
CA SER A 231 0.80 -5.96 15.06
C SER A 231 1.56 -4.63 15.25
N GLN A 232 2.75 -4.47 14.68
CA GLN A 232 3.54 -3.25 14.88
C GLN A 232 2.86 -1.99 14.35
N ILE A 233 2.27 -2.06 13.15
CA ILE A 233 1.52 -0.91 12.61
C ILE A 233 0.21 -0.72 13.36
N ARG A 234 -0.53 -1.77 13.69
CA ARG A 234 -1.75 -1.70 14.51
C ARG A 234 -1.49 -1.03 15.85
N ASP A 235 -0.48 -1.49 16.58
CA ASP A 235 -0.15 -1.01 17.92
C ASP A 235 0.35 0.45 17.87
N HIS A 236 1.10 0.81 16.80
CA HIS A 236 1.48 2.20 16.56
C HIS A 236 0.25 3.10 16.35
N LEU A 237 -0.71 2.69 15.51
CA LEU A 237 -1.93 3.48 15.28
C LEU A 237 -2.75 3.60 16.57
N LEU A 238 -2.89 2.51 17.35
CA LEU A 238 -3.54 2.55 18.65
C LEU A 238 -2.84 3.50 19.63
N ALA A 239 -1.51 3.57 19.63
CA ALA A 239 -0.75 4.42 20.52
C ALA A 239 -0.79 5.91 20.13
N SER A 240 -0.66 6.19 18.81
CA SER A 240 -0.42 7.55 18.29
C SER A 240 -1.67 8.26 17.75
N SER A 241 -2.80 7.56 17.54
CA SER A 241 -3.98 8.19 16.98
C SER A 241 -4.77 8.98 18.00
N SER A 242 -5.19 10.18 17.61
CA SER A 242 -6.16 11.00 18.35
C SER A 242 -7.60 10.55 18.11
N ALA A 243 -7.85 10.06 16.92
CA ALA A 243 -9.07 9.40 16.48
C ALA A 243 -8.75 8.37 15.42
N ILE A 244 -9.52 7.29 15.35
CA ILE A 244 -9.44 6.30 14.29
C ILE A 244 -10.80 6.24 13.62
N ILE A 245 -10.85 6.42 12.31
CA ILE A 245 -12.01 6.14 11.48
C ILE A 245 -11.66 4.92 10.65
N GLN A 246 -12.51 3.90 10.72
CA GLN A 246 -12.25 2.66 10.01
C GLN A 246 -13.55 1.97 9.59
N ASP A 247 -13.49 1.16 8.51
CA ASP A 247 -14.52 0.16 8.23
C ASP A 247 -14.27 -1.12 9.04
N ASP A 248 -15.10 -2.13 8.86
CA ASP A 248 -15.00 -3.41 9.59
C ASP A 248 -13.72 -4.19 9.31
N SER A 249 -13.00 -3.85 8.23
CA SER A 249 -11.70 -4.47 7.88
C SER A 249 -10.52 -3.94 8.66
N GLY A 250 -10.70 -2.87 9.43
CA GLY A 250 -9.64 -2.18 10.17
C GLY A 250 -9.16 -2.92 11.43
N ILE A 251 -8.81 -2.17 12.45
CA ILE A 251 -8.35 -2.70 13.74
C ILE A 251 -9.52 -3.41 14.43
N PRO A 252 -9.38 -4.69 14.81
CA PRO A 252 -10.44 -5.43 15.51
C PRO A 252 -10.89 -4.72 16.79
N LEU A 253 -12.20 -4.80 17.06
CA LEU A 253 -12.80 -4.11 18.20
C LEU A 253 -12.16 -4.49 19.54
N ARG A 254 -11.72 -5.76 19.68
CA ARG A 254 -11.02 -6.27 20.89
C ARG A 254 -9.74 -5.52 21.26
N PHE A 255 -9.09 -4.83 20.31
CA PHE A 255 -7.89 -4.02 20.57
C PHE A 255 -8.21 -2.57 20.93
N LEU A 256 -9.46 -2.13 20.80
CA LEU A 256 -9.89 -0.79 21.17
C LEU A 256 -10.37 -0.79 22.64
N ASP A 257 -9.42 -0.62 23.56
CA ASP A 257 -9.71 -0.55 25.00
C ASP A 257 -10.77 0.51 25.29
N ARG A 258 -11.90 0.11 25.87
CA ARG A 258 -13.06 0.97 26.16
C ARG A 258 -12.80 2.02 27.22
N SER A 259 -11.79 1.83 28.06
CA SER A 259 -11.34 2.86 29.00
C SER A 259 -10.63 4.03 28.32
N LEU A 260 -9.97 3.76 27.17
CA LEU A 260 -9.21 4.72 26.39
C LEU A 260 -9.98 5.28 25.19
N TRP A 261 -10.88 4.47 24.62
CA TRP A 261 -11.56 4.77 23.37
C TRP A 261 -13.08 4.83 23.51
N ARG A 262 -13.65 5.99 23.18
CA ARG A 262 -15.08 6.13 22.94
C ARG A 262 -15.41 5.68 21.51
N ILE A 263 -16.27 4.70 21.37
CA ILE A 263 -16.65 4.09 20.10
C ILE A 263 -18.02 4.58 19.66
N THR A 264 -18.13 5.01 18.40
CA THR A 264 -19.39 5.40 17.76
C THR A 264 -19.49 4.72 16.41
N PRO A 265 -20.40 3.78 16.21
CA PRO A 265 -20.65 3.13 14.94
C PRO A 265 -21.55 3.98 14.03
N TYR A 266 -21.32 3.89 12.72
CA TYR A 266 -22.11 4.54 11.68
C TYR A 266 -22.39 3.55 10.55
N GLY A 267 -23.63 3.50 10.04
CA GLY A 267 -24.02 2.61 8.97
C GLY A 267 -24.44 1.23 9.47
N LYS A 268 -24.19 0.20 8.67
CA LYS A 268 -24.68 -1.16 8.94
C LYS A 268 -23.56 -2.19 8.88
N TYR A 269 -23.38 -2.95 9.95
CA TYR A 269 -22.49 -4.12 9.99
C TYR A 269 -23.23 -5.31 10.64
N GLU A 270 -23.24 -6.42 9.95
CA GLU A 270 -23.72 -7.71 10.45
C GLU A 270 -22.61 -8.75 10.36
N THR A 271 -22.02 -8.88 9.16
CA THR A 271 -20.93 -9.80 8.86
C THR A 271 -19.98 -9.14 7.86
N PRO A 272 -18.72 -9.58 7.77
CA PRO A 272 -17.84 -9.23 6.66
C PRO A 272 -18.43 -9.64 5.30
N THR A 273 -17.82 -9.21 4.21
CA THR A 273 -18.12 -9.77 2.87
C THR A 273 -17.71 -11.24 2.81
N ASP A 274 -18.29 -12.00 1.88
CA ASP A 274 -18.06 -13.45 1.79
C ASP A 274 -16.59 -13.85 1.73
N LEU A 275 -15.78 -13.06 1.03
CA LEU A 275 -14.32 -13.26 0.94
C LEU A 275 -13.64 -13.23 2.32
N PHE A 276 -14.20 -12.53 3.29
CA PHE A 276 -13.61 -12.28 4.60
C PHE A 276 -14.44 -12.83 5.78
N LYS A 277 -15.34 -13.79 5.55
CA LYS A 277 -16.23 -14.35 6.59
C LYS A 277 -15.49 -14.79 7.86
N ARG A 278 -14.26 -15.30 7.75
CA ARG A 278 -13.45 -15.75 8.88
C ARG A 278 -13.11 -14.64 9.90
N TYR A 279 -13.20 -13.38 9.48
CA TYR A 279 -12.91 -12.22 10.33
C TYR A 279 -14.17 -11.64 11.00
N HIS A 280 -15.24 -12.41 11.07
CA HIS A 280 -16.44 -11.97 11.75
C HIS A 280 -16.16 -11.60 13.21
N GLN A 281 -16.79 -10.52 13.67
CA GLN A 281 -16.66 -9.99 15.03
C GLN A 281 -18.06 -9.84 15.64
N ASP A 282 -18.45 -10.77 16.52
CA ASP A 282 -19.75 -10.75 17.20
C ASP A 282 -19.94 -9.51 18.07
N ASP A 283 -18.87 -9.08 18.74
CA ASP A 283 -18.85 -7.88 19.57
C ASP A 283 -19.08 -6.61 18.74
N LEU A 284 -18.48 -6.53 17.55
CA LEU A 284 -18.70 -5.45 16.62
C LEU A 284 -20.14 -5.43 16.10
N ALA A 285 -20.67 -6.59 15.71
CA ALA A 285 -22.06 -6.73 15.26
C ALA A 285 -23.07 -6.28 16.35
N LYS A 286 -22.82 -6.65 17.61
CA LYS A 286 -23.62 -6.18 18.76
C LYS A 286 -23.60 -4.66 18.91
N VAL A 287 -22.41 -4.04 18.77
CA VAL A 287 -22.25 -2.58 18.86
C VAL A 287 -23.00 -1.87 17.73
N PHE A 288 -22.95 -2.37 16.51
CA PHE A 288 -23.68 -1.79 15.38
C PHE A 288 -25.19 -1.93 15.55
N ARG A 289 -25.71 -3.09 15.96
CA ARG A 289 -27.14 -3.28 16.20
C ARG A 289 -27.72 -2.35 17.27
N SER A 290 -26.93 -2.06 18.31
CA SER A 290 -27.43 -1.31 19.46
C SER A 290 -27.29 0.21 19.33
N LYS A 291 -26.29 0.72 18.58
CA LYS A 291 -25.86 2.12 18.68
C LYS A 291 -25.52 2.78 17.34
N ALA A 292 -25.69 2.11 16.20
CA ALA A 292 -25.30 2.67 14.92
C ALA A 292 -26.12 3.90 14.55
N LYS A 293 -25.41 4.92 14.13
CA LYS A 293 -25.95 6.16 13.56
C LYS A 293 -26.03 6.07 12.05
N PRO A 294 -26.84 6.87 11.36
CA PRO A 294 -26.88 6.90 9.91
C PRO A 294 -25.51 7.23 9.28
N LEU A 295 -25.18 6.56 8.18
CA LEU A 295 -24.05 6.85 7.31
C LEU A 295 -24.58 7.23 5.92
N PRO A 296 -24.45 8.51 5.49
CA PRO A 296 -25.14 8.99 4.29
C PRO A 296 -24.43 8.65 2.97
N PHE A 297 -23.28 7.98 3.00
CA PHE A 297 -22.49 7.61 1.83
C PHE A 297 -22.03 6.15 1.88
N GLY A 298 -21.57 5.63 0.74
CA GLY A 298 -20.93 4.33 0.65
C GLY A 298 -19.41 4.42 0.80
N THR A 299 -18.79 3.42 1.45
CA THR A 299 -17.34 3.35 1.64
C THR A 299 -16.87 1.93 1.93
N GLY A 300 -15.57 1.65 1.72
CA GLY A 300 -14.96 0.36 2.01
C GLY A 300 -15.47 -0.76 1.10
N TYR A 301 -15.35 -2.01 1.56
CA TYR A 301 -15.78 -3.18 0.77
C TYR A 301 -17.28 -3.20 0.49
N ARG A 302 -18.08 -2.59 1.32
CA ARG A 302 -19.53 -2.43 1.14
C ARG A 302 -19.86 -1.02 0.65
N TRP A 303 -19.31 -0.61 -0.49
CA TRP A 303 -19.36 0.76 -1.03
C TRP A 303 -20.75 1.33 -1.33
N ARG A 304 -21.80 0.51 -1.28
CA ARG A 304 -23.15 1.00 -1.55
C ARG A 304 -23.72 1.71 -0.33
N LYS A 305 -24.35 2.88 -0.55
CA LYS A 305 -25.09 3.58 0.49
C LYS A 305 -26.09 2.65 1.17
N GLY A 306 -26.17 2.69 2.49
CA GLY A 306 -27.04 1.82 3.31
C GLY A 306 -26.46 0.42 3.62
N GLN A 307 -25.35 0.03 2.98
CA GLN A 307 -24.65 -1.22 3.26
C GLN A 307 -23.30 -1.02 3.94
N SER A 308 -22.78 0.19 3.87
CA SER A 308 -21.45 0.55 4.42
C SER A 308 -21.47 0.71 5.92
N ASN A 309 -20.32 0.53 6.50
CA ASN A 309 -20.09 0.77 7.92
C ASN A 309 -18.84 1.63 8.13
N LEU A 310 -18.85 2.43 9.19
CA LEU A 310 -17.70 3.10 9.75
C LEU A 310 -17.75 3.05 11.28
N LEU A 311 -16.60 2.79 11.88
CA LEU A 311 -16.40 2.89 13.32
C LEU A 311 -15.53 4.10 13.59
N LEU A 312 -16.05 5.06 14.35
CA LEU A 312 -15.26 6.17 14.87
C LEU A 312 -14.86 5.85 16.30
N ALA A 313 -13.56 5.69 16.53
CA ALA A 313 -12.95 5.61 17.84
C ALA A 313 -12.26 6.94 18.16
N THR A 314 -12.67 7.62 19.23
CA THR A 314 -12.06 8.87 19.71
C THR A 314 -11.48 8.69 21.10
N ARG A 315 -10.29 9.25 21.34
CA ARG A 315 -9.71 9.19 22.69
C ARG A 315 -10.51 10.03 23.68
N GLY A 316 -10.69 9.49 24.87
CA GLY A 316 -11.30 10.20 26.01
C GLY A 316 -10.56 11.51 26.31
N ARG A 317 -11.28 12.51 26.87
CA ARG A 317 -10.73 13.85 27.17
C ARG A 317 -9.50 13.82 28.08
N ASN A 318 -9.40 12.85 28.97
CA ASN A 318 -8.34 12.72 29.97
C ASN A 318 -7.17 11.81 29.53
N SER A 319 -7.13 11.33 28.28
CA SER A 319 -6.04 10.45 27.84
C SER A 319 -4.71 11.24 27.74
N PRO A 320 -3.56 10.63 28.13
CA PRO A 320 -2.25 11.27 28.01
C PRO A 320 -1.93 11.74 26.59
N ALA A 321 -2.35 10.97 25.56
CA ALA A 321 -2.18 11.35 24.16
C ALA A 321 -2.94 12.61 23.79
N ARG A 322 -4.12 12.88 24.38
CA ARG A 322 -4.86 14.11 24.11
C ARG A 322 -4.25 15.32 24.82
N ARG A 323 -3.64 15.13 25.99
CA ARG A 323 -2.86 16.18 26.65
C ARG A 323 -1.63 16.56 25.83
N ALA A 324 -0.92 15.56 25.26
CA ALA A 324 0.21 15.81 24.38
C ALA A 324 -0.20 16.54 23.08
N ILE A 325 -1.35 16.22 22.49
CA ILE A 325 -1.88 16.92 21.29
C ILE A 325 -2.16 18.39 21.57
N ASN A 326 -2.71 18.71 22.73
CA ASN A 326 -3.01 20.09 23.14
C ASN A 326 -1.74 20.87 23.48
N ALA A 327 -0.67 20.19 23.92
CA ALA A 327 0.61 20.79 24.28
C ALA A 327 1.54 21.03 23.06
N ILE A 328 1.39 20.21 22.01
CA ILE A 328 2.18 20.32 20.77
C ILE A 328 1.40 21.19 19.79
N GLY A 329 1.50 22.51 19.94
CA GLY A 329 1.01 23.44 18.91
C GLY A 329 1.67 23.13 17.56
N ARG A 330 0.88 23.25 16.48
CA ARG A 330 1.21 23.17 15.04
C ARG A 330 2.68 22.88 14.68
N ILE A 331 3.10 21.65 14.74
CA ILE A 331 4.37 21.18 14.19
C ILE A 331 4.07 20.55 12.85
N LEU A 332 4.59 21.14 11.77
CA LEU A 332 4.56 20.58 10.44
C LEU A 332 5.38 19.28 10.39
N PRO A 333 5.02 18.29 9.53
CA PRO A 333 5.78 17.06 9.38
C PRO A 333 7.25 17.35 9.05
N GLY A 334 8.14 16.54 9.60
CA GLY A 334 9.59 16.68 9.64
C GLY A 334 10.22 17.37 8.43
N LYS A 335 11.14 18.29 8.70
CA LYS A 335 11.87 19.02 7.67
C LYS A 335 12.55 18.05 6.72
N ILE A 336 12.24 18.14 5.42
CA ILE A 336 12.98 17.45 4.38
C ILE A 336 14.35 18.13 4.26
N THR A 337 15.42 17.39 4.56
CA THR A 337 16.77 17.89 4.33
C THR A 337 17.03 17.85 2.82
N ARG A 338 17.23 19.02 2.23
CA ARG A 338 17.69 19.11 0.82
C ARG A 338 19.17 18.79 0.76
N LYS A 339 19.54 17.90 -0.16
CA LYS A 339 20.93 17.74 -0.56
C LYS A 339 21.39 19.08 -1.17
N PRO A 340 22.52 19.68 -0.75
CA PRO A 340 23.00 20.92 -1.36
C PRO A 340 23.11 20.74 -2.87
N ALA A 341 22.62 21.70 -3.64
CA ALA A 341 22.87 21.74 -5.08
C ALA A 341 24.38 21.76 -5.31
N PRO A 342 24.90 21.01 -6.27
CA PRO A 342 26.33 21.05 -6.58
C PRO A 342 26.69 22.48 -7.00
N GLN A 343 27.52 23.14 -6.20
CA GLN A 343 28.13 24.41 -6.58
C GLN A 343 28.91 24.19 -7.89
N ARG A 344 28.60 24.99 -8.90
CA ARG A 344 29.43 25.09 -10.12
C ARG A 344 30.78 25.67 -9.72
N THR A 345 31.74 24.83 -9.40
CA THR A 345 33.14 25.18 -9.36
C THR A 345 33.70 25.03 -10.76
N ALA A 346 34.48 26.05 -11.18
CA ALA A 346 35.17 26.09 -12.43
C ALA A 346 36.02 24.84 -12.66
N SER A 347 35.99 24.33 -13.89
CA SER A 347 36.71 23.14 -14.34
C SER A 347 38.20 23.19 -14.06
N PRO A 348 38.79 22.24 -13.36
CA PRO A 348 40.20 21.93 -13.48
C PRO A 348 40.40 20.90 -14.60
N LYS A 349 41.52 21.03 -15.30
CA LYS A 349 42.03 20.12 -16.36
C LYS A 349 42.02 18.65 -15.95
N PRO A 350 41.89 17.72 -16.91
CA PRO A 350 41.70 16.31 -16.64
C PRO A 350 42.95 15.67 -16.05
N ALA A 351 42.82 15.19 -14.83
CA ALA A 351 43.73 14.22 -14.24
C ALA A 351 43.16 12.80 -14.47
N SER A 352 44.07 11.89 -14.74
CA SER A 352 43.88 10.47 -15.07
C SER A 352 42.75 9.75 -14.31
N LEU A 353 41.95 8.99 -15.06
CA LEU A 353 40.88 8.10 -14.63
C LEU A 353 41.32 7.14 -13.54
N PRO A 354 40.64 7.11 -12.41
CA PRO A 354 40.67 5.94 -11.51
C PRO A 354 39.78 4.84 -12.05
N LYS A 355 40.25 3.63 -11.88
CA LYS A 355 39.61 2.37 -12.32
C LYS A 355 38.11 2.31 -11.95
N LYS A 356 37.31 1.90 -12.95
CA LYS A 356 35.87 1.58 -12.87
C LYS A 356 35.46 0.98 -11.54
N PRO A 357 34.42 1.50 -10.87
CA PRO A 357 33.78 0.77 -9.79
C PRO A 357 33.06 -0.45 -10.36
N ALA A 358 33.13 -1.54 -9.62
CA ALA A 358 32.53 -2.83 -9.98
C ALA A 358 31.07 -2.68 -10.34
N LYS A 359 30.64 -3.40 -11.40
CA LYS A 359 29.26 -3.48 -11.86
C LYS A 359 28.33 -3.93 -10.72
N PRO A 360 27.09 -3.42 -10.63
CA PRO A 360 26.11 -3.95 -9.69
C PRO A 360 25.72 -5.37 -10.10
N GLY A 361 25.74 -6.27 -9.14
CA GLY A 361 25.03 -7.52 -9.07
C GLY A 361 25.22 -8.47 -10.25
N MET A 362 26.15 -9.41 -10.09
CA MET A 362 26.15 -10.68 -10.84
C MET A 362 24.73 -11.26 -10.79
N ALA A 363 24.14 -11.54 -11.98
CA ALA A 363 23.03 -12.46 -12.09
C ALA A 363 23.44 -13.75 -11.35
N ALA A 364 22.65 -14.14 -10.35
CA ALA A 364 22.95 -15.35 -9.57
C ALA A 364 23.02 -16.53 -10.55
N VAL A 365 24.19 -17.16 -10.62
CA VAL A 365 24.39 -18.37 -11.44
C VAL A 365 23.42 -19.43 -10.94
N PRO A 366 22.59 -20.05 -11.79
CA PRO A 366 21.66 -21.08 -11.38
C PRO A 366 22.39 -22.23 -10.70
N LEU A 367 21.86 -22.69 -9.59
CA LEU A 367 22.40 -23.78 -8.80
C LEU A 367 21.67 -25.08 -9.18
N THR A 368 22.33 -26.00 -9.88
CA THR A 368 21.74 -27.29 -10.26
C THR A 368 22.11 -28.36 -9.23
N LEU A 369 21.09 -28.92 -8.58
CA LEU A 369 21.24 -29.87 -7.48
C LEU A 369 20.38 -31.11 -7.69
N THR A 370 20.90 -32.26 -7.24
CA THR A 370 20.08 -33.43 -6.95
C THR A 370 19.71 -33.43 -5.47
N LEU A 371 18.42 -33.56 -5.20
CA LEU A 371 17.81 -33.28 -3.90
C LEU A 371 16.93 -34.45 -3.48
N LYS A 372 16.95 -34.79 -2.19
CA LYS A 372 16.02 -35.73 -1.58
C LYS A 372 15.04 -34.94 -0.70
N LEU A 373 13.75 -35.06 -0.95
CA LEU A 373 12.71 -34.40 -0.17
C LEU A 373 12.62 -35.00 1.25
N LEU A 374 12.80 -34.19 2.26
CA LEU A 374 12.72 -34.58 3.67
C LEU A 374 11.37 -34.28 4.26
N ALA A 375 10.86 -33.07 4.04
CA ALA A 375 9.60 -32.59 4.59
C ALA A 375 8.95 -31.56 3.66
N SER A 376 7.64 -31.43 3.74
CA SER A 376 6.84 -30.42 3.03
C SER A 376 5.89 -29.74 3.98
N SER A 377 5.82 -28.42 3.94
CA SER A 377 4.73 -27.68 4.56
C SER A 377 3.38 -28.01 3.90
N ARG A 378 2.30 -27.82 4.63
CA ARG A 378 0.95 -28.13 4.18
C ARG A 378 0.05 -26.92 4.21
N LEU A 379 -0.46 -26.50 3.07
CA LEU A 379 -1.53 -25.51 2.99
C LEU A 379 -2.84 -26.16 3.45
N SER A 380 -3.46 -25.62 4.50
CA SER A 380 -4.74 -26.11 5.00
C SER A 380 -5.87 -25.92 3.97
N ASN A 381 -6.97 -26.68 4.12
CA ASN A 381 -8.12 -26.54 3.22
C ASN A 381 -8.77 -25.15 3.34
N SER A 382 -8.80 -24.59 4.54
CA SER A 382 -9.32 -23.24 4.79
C SER A 382 -8.47 -22.16 4.11
N GLN A 383 -7.14 -22.29 4.13
CA GLN A 383 -6.24 -21.37 3.44
C GLN A 383 -6.34 -21.52 1.92
N ALA A 384 -6.41 -22.74 1.39
CA ALA A 384 -6.53 -22.99 -0.04
C ALA A 384 -7.84 -22.42 -0.62
N GLY A 385 -8.92 -22.39 0.16
CA GLY A 385 -10.19 -21.79 -0.27
C GLY A 385 -10.21 -20.27 -0.34
N THR A 386 -9.14 -19.61 0.13
CA THR A 386 -9.06 -18.13 0.19
C THR A 386 -7.93 -17.54 -0.67
N LEU A 387 -7.08 -18.38 -1.24
CA LEU A 387 -5.89 -17.99 -1.98
C LEU A 387 -5.99 -18.43 -3.43
N HIS A 388 -5.74 -17.53 -4.39
CA HIS A 388 -5.64 -17.87 -5.82
C HIS A 388 -4.31 -18.55 -6.16
N ASN A 389 -3.23 -18.12 -5.49
CA ASN A 389 -1.88 -18.64 -5.69
C ASN A 389 -1.18 -18.77 -4.35
N ALA A 390 -0.48 -19.87 -4.13
CA ALA A 390 0.30 -20.08 -2.92
C ALA A 390 1.50 -20.97 -3.15
N PHE A 391 2.53 -20.74 -2.34
CA PHE A 391 3.69 -21.60 -2.19
C PHE A 391 3.63 -22.37 -0.88
N ILE A 392 4.21 -23.55 -0.87
CA ILE A 392 4.63 -24.26 0.34
C ILE A 392 6.14 -24.35 0.37
N VAL A 393 6.71 -24.46 1.56
CA VAL A 393 8.14 -24.69 1.75
C VAL A 393 8.40 -26.19 1.84
N ASN A 394 9.33 -26.68 1.03
CA ASN A 394 9.84 -28.02 1.08
C ASN A 394 11.27 -27.99 1.61
N GLU A 395 11.60 -28.86 2.57
CA GLU A 395 12.96 -29.08 3.05
C GLU A 395 13.59 -30.26 2.34
N TYR A 396 14.78 -30.05 1.80
CA TYR A 396 15.52 -31.07 1.03
C TYR A 396 16.93 -31.26 1.60
N GLU A 397 17.44 -32.48 1.47
CA GLU A 397 18.85 -32.81 1.60
C GLU A 397 19.51 -32.76 0.22
N VAL A 398 20.67 -32.12 0.12
CA VAL A 398 21.43 -32.03 -1.13
C VAL A 398 22.29 -33.27 -1.29
N LEU A 399 21.92 -34.12 -2.23
CA LEU A 399 22.66 -35.34 -2.53
C LEU A 399 23.85 -35.10 -3.49
N ALA A 400 23.66 -34.25 -4.49
CA ALA A 400 24.70 -33.88 -5.43
C ALA A 400 24.58 -32.42 -5.88
N VAL A 401 25.71 -31.81 -6.23
CA VAL A 401 25.83 -30.48 -6.82
C VAL A 401 26.37 -30.64 -8.24
N HIS A 402 25.60 -30.22 -9.24
CA HIS A 402 25.99 -30.32 -10.63
C HIS A 402 26.52 -28.99 -11.18
N SER A 403 26.01 -27.88 -10.68
CA SER A 403 26.55 -26.54 -10.95
C SER A 403 26.44 -25.65 -9.71
N GLY A 404 27.35 -24.71 -9.54
CA GLY A 404 27.39 -23.80 -8.40
C GLY A 404 28.39 -24.20 -7.31
N GLN A 405 28.19 -23.72 -6.09
CA GLN A 405 29.14 -23.90 -4.99
C GLN A 405 29.01 -25.28 -4.35
N THR A 406 30.07 -26.07 -4.35
CA THR A 406 30.13 -27.44 -3.81
C THR A 406 29.84 -27.55 -2.33
N GLN A 407 29.90 -26.46 -1.59
CA GLN A 407 29.61 -26.39 -0.16
C GLN A 407 28.19 -26.82 0.25
N TYR A 408 27.28 -27.00 -0.71
CA TYR A 408 25.89 -27.41 -0.44
C TYR A 408 25.71 -28.94 -0.28
N LYS A 409 26.64 -29.77 -0.75
CA LYS A 409 26.53 -31.23 -0.63
C LYS A 409 26.36 -31.67 0.83
N GLY A 410 25.38 -32.52 1.10
CA GLY A 410 25.04 -32.99 2.45
C GLY A 410 24.31 -31.98 3.34
N LYS A 411 24.07 -30.75 2.87
CA LYS A 411 23.32 -29.73 3.60
C LYS A 411 21.82 -29.81 3.34
N ARG A 412 21.05 -29.27 4.29
CA ARG A 412 19.60 -29.08 4.12
C ARG A 412 19.33 -27.70 3.56
N ILE A 413 18.46 -27.63 2.57
CA ILE A 413 18.00 -26.38 1.97
C ILE A 413 16.48 -26.35 1.91
N ARG A 414 15.91 -25.14 1.91
CA ARG A 414 14.48 -24.93 1.77
C ARG A 414 14.17 -24.34 0.40
N ILE A 415 13.18 -24.92 -0.27
CA ILE A 415 12.76 -24.54 -1.61
C ILE A 415 11.26 -24.28 -1.58
N VAL A 416 10.83 -23.12 -2.08
CA VAL A 416 9.42 -22.86 -2.30
C VAL A 416 8.92 -23.59 -3.55
N ARG A 417 7.77 -24.21 -3.43
CA ARG A 417 7.08 -24.88 -4.52
C ARG A 417 5.66 -24.36 -4.64
N THR A 418 5.21 -24.11 -5.86
CA THR A 418 3.80 -23.77 -6.11
C THR A 418 2.91 -24.94 -5.66
N CYS A 419 1.99 -24.71 -4.79
CA CYS A 419 1.00 -25.69 -4.32
C CYS A 419 -0.42 -25.33 -4.73
N LEU A 420 -0.67 -24.06 -5.02
CA LEU A 420 -1.93 -23.53 -5.52
C LEU A 420 -1.65 -22.54 -6.64
N PHE A 421 -2.29 -22.73 -7.78
CA PHE A 421 -2.19 -21.86 -8.93
C PHE A 421 -3.54 -21.71 -9.62
N HIS A 422 -4.04 -20.47 -9.72
CA HIS A 422 -5.37 -20.14 -10.23
C HIS A 422 -6.46 -21.04 -9.62
N ASP A 423 -6.49 -21.14 -8.28
CA ASP A 423 -7.44 -21.96 -7.51
C ASP A 423 -7.28 -23.47 -7.68
N ARG A 424 -6.31 -23.94 -8.46
CA ARG A 424 -6.03 -25.38 -8.63
C ARG A 424 -4.90 -25.83 -7.71
N ARG A 425 -5.16 -26.87 -6.91
CA ARG A 425 -4.11 -27.52 -6.13
C ARG A 425 -3.19 -28.33 -7.03
N LEU A 426 -1.88 -28.12 -6.85
CA LEU A 426 -0.84 -28.86 -7.55
C LEU A 426 -0.32 -29.98 -6.64
N ALA A 427 -0.30 -31.21 -7.18
CA ALA A 427 0.20 -32.37 -6.46
C ALA A 427 1.68 -32.21 -6.09
N GLY A 428 2.05 -32.62 -4.87
CA GLY A 428 3.43 -32.71 -4.40
C GLY A 428 4.00 -34.12 -4.57
N LYS A 429 5.32 -34.24 -4.50
CA LYS A 429 5.98 -35.54 -4.35
C LYS A 429 5.96 -35.94 -2.87
N PRO A 430 5.90 -37.27 -2.57
CA PRO A 430 5.98 -37.73 -1.21
C PRO A 430 7.40 -37.54 -0.63
N PRO A 431 7.56 -37.41 0.70
CA PRO A 431 8.86 -37.45 1.36
C PRO A 431 9.67 -38.68 0.96
N GLY A 432 10.99 -38.54 0.85
CA GLY A 432 11.90 -39.58 0.33
C GLY A 432 12.15 -39.51 -1.17
N SER A 433 11.31 -38.79 -1.95
CA SER A 433 11.50 -38.61 -3.38
C SER A 433 12.79 -37.87 -3.70
N THR A 434 13.50 -38.35 -4.75
CA THR A 434 14.68 -37.66 -5.30
C THR A 434 14.27 -36.84 -6.53
N ILE A 435 14.83 -35.66 -6.69
CA ILE A 435 14.56 -34.73 -7.79
C ILE A 435 15.81 -33.94 -8.13
N SER A 436 16.03 -33.65 -9.39
CA SER A 436 17.06 -32.71 -9.85
C SER A 436 16.40 -31.39 -10.22
N LEU A 437 16.86 -30.28 -9.64
CA LEU A 437 16.33 -28.96 -9.87
C LEU A 437 17.44 -27.98 -10.15
N GLU A 438 17.16 -27.07 -11.07
CA GLU A 438 17.89 -25.82 -11.23
C GLU A 438 17.23 -24.77 -10.34
N LEU A 439 17.99 -24.18 -9.42
CA LEU A 439 17.51 -23.30 -8.38
C LEU A 439 18.07 -21.91 -8.53
N VAL A 440 17.23 -20.94 -8.25
CA VAL A 440 17.62 -19.54 -8.13
C VAL A 440 17.07 -18.97 -6.82
N PRO A 441 17.73 -17.97 -6.20
CA PRO A 441 17.18 -17.33 -5.01
C PRO A 441 15.78 -16.76 -5.29
N LEU A 442 14.83 -17.00 -4.41
CA LEU A 442 13.45 -16.46 -4.54
C LEU A 442 13.45 -14.95 -4.67
N SER A 443 14.42 -14.27 -4.04
CA SER A 443 14.61 -12.82 -4.15
C SER A 443 14.87 -12.32 -5.59
N THR A 444 15.24 -13.22 -6.51
CA THR A 444 15.37 -12.90 -7.94
C THR A 444 14.02 -12.64 -8.61
N TYR A 445 12.92 -13.07 -7.99
CA TYR A 445 11.55 -12.90 -8.49
C TYR A 445 10.67 -12.09 -7.52
N PRO A 446 10.75 -10.77 -7.51
CA PRO A 446 9.97 -9.92 -6.59
C PRO A 446 8.46 -10.15 -6.69
N ASN A 447 7.97 -10.51 -7.88
CA ASN A 447 6.54 -10.78 -8.10
C ASN A 447 6.06 -12.04 -7.38
N LEU A 448 6.90 -13.07 -7.28
CA LEU A 448 6.57 -14.32 -6.60
C LEU A 448 6.67 -14.17 -5.06
N MET A 449 7.46 -13.24 -4.57
CA MET A 449 7.55 -12.94 -3.12
C MET A 449 6.25 -12.38 -2.53
N ARG A 450 5.27 -12.04 -3.38
CA ARG A 450 3.95 -11.54 -2.97
C ARG A 450 2.93 -12.65 -2.75
N TRP A 451 3.22 -13.87 -3.20
CA TRP A 451 2.35 -15.00 -2.98
C TRP A 451 2.41 -15.46 -1.53
N HIS A 452 1.33 -16.02 -1.05
CA HIS A 452 1.35 -16.65 0.27
C HIS A 452 2.38 -17.77 0.30
N ILE A 453 3.25 -17.78 1.30
CA ILE A 453 4.23 -18.84 1.54
C ILE A 453 3.90 -19.46 2.87
N GLU A 454 3.44 -20.72 2.84
CA GLU A 454 3.22 -21.51 4.05
C GLU A 454 4.49 -22.25 4.43
N ASP A 455 5.03 -21.95 5.61
CA ASP A 455 6.21 -22.61 6.18
C ASP A 455 5.89 -22.99 7.63
N ASP A 456 5.27 -24.16 7.82
CA ASP A 456 4.97 -24.77 9.11
C ASP A 456 6.07 -25.74 9.56
N LEU A 457 7.20 -25.80 8.82
CA LEU A 457 8.32 -26.63 9.18
C LEU A 457 9.08 -26.06 10.39
N PRO A 458 9.60 -26.91 11.30
CA PRO A 458 10.32 -26.47 12.49
C PRO A 458 11.43 -25.49 12.16
N ALA A 459 11.46 -24.33 12.85
CA ALA A 459 12.44 -23.29 12.62
C ALA A 459 13.86 -23.79 12.95
N LYS A 460 14.69 -23.97 11.93
CA LYS A 460 16.14 -24.11 12.06
C LYS A 460 16.80 -22.91 11.40
N LYS A 461 17.96 -22.46 11.95
CA LYS A 461 18.73 -21.27 11.56
C LYS A 461 18.64 -20.90 10.07
N ALA A 462 18.50 -19.62 9.81
CA ALA A 462 18.28 -18.94 8.52
C ALA A 462 18.77 -19.71 7.28
N VAL A 463 17.84 -20.32 6.57
CA VAL A 463 18.10 -21.03 5.32
C VAL A 463 17.71 -20.09 4.16
N ILE A 464 18.57 -19.98 3.17
CA ILE A 464 18.25 -19.24 1.94
C ILE A 464 17.09 -19.94 1.24
N ILE A 465 16.01 -19.22 0.96
CA ILE A 465 14.85 -19.77 0.26
C ILE A 465 15.10 -19.66 -1.25
N TYR A 466 15.04 -20.80 -1.92
CA TYR A 466 15.20 -20.94 -3.36
C TYR A 466 13.87 -21.25 -4.05
N ILE A 467 13.82 -21.07 -5.35
CA ILE A 467 12.73 -21.51 -6.23
C ILE A 467 13.32 -22.26 -7.42
N ALA A 468 12.62 -23.27 -7.92
CA ALA A 468 13.04 -23.98 -9.13
C ALA A 468 12.88 -23.09 -10.38
N SER A 469 13.90 -23.05 -11.24
CA SER A 469 13.91 -22.17 -12.41
C SER A 469 12.79 -22.51 -13.42
N GLN A 470 12.33 -23.76 -13.45
CA GLN A 470 11.21 -24.22 -14.30
C GLN A 470 9.84 -23.68 -13.86
N ASN A 471 9.71 -23.14 -12.64
CA ASN A 471 8.48 -22.49 -12.16
C ASN A 471 8.36 -21.02 -12.63
N LYS A 472 9.11 -20.61 -13.64
CA LYS A 472 9.06 -19.24 -14.19
C LYS A 472 7.72 -18.90 -14.85
N ASN A 473 7.03 -19.91 -15.39
CA ASN A 473 5.66 -19.84 -15.90
C ASN A 473 4.93 -21.10 -15.44
N PRO A 474 4.14 -21.04 -14.39
CA PRO A 474 3.21 -22.10 -14.04
C PRO A 474 2.04 -22.13 -15.03
#